data_bb9c44de94d97cf6d856609381006db8
#
_entry.id   bb9c44de94d97cf6d856609381006db8
#
_cell.length_a   1.000
_cell.length_b   1.000
_cell.length_c   1.000
_cell.angle_alpha   90.00
_cell.angle_beta   90.00
_cell.angle_gamma   90.00
#
_symmetry.space_group_name_H-M   'P 1'
#
loop_
_entity.id
_entity.type
_entity.pdbx_description
1 polymer ?
#
loop_
_entity_poly.entity_id
_entity_poly.type
_entity_poly.pdbx_seq_one_letter_code
_entity_poly.pdbx_strand_id
1 'polypeptide(L)'
;MTEQDLKDLRFEKVNVSEEQSGDNAYYYYVYDIGYLSLISDTSDNIKKNKWAIQFLDYEDININKREDLSALVKILESNIHQKL
;
A
#
# COMPACT_ATOMS: atom_id res chain seq x y z
N MET A 1 10.69 -3.39 -2.05
CA MET A 1 10.83 -2.97 -0.65
C MET A 1 10.25 -4.02 0.27
N THR A 2 10.50 -3.89 1.55
CA THR A 2 10.08 -4.87 2.54
C THR A 2 8.77 -4.45 3.21
N GLU A 3 8.16 -5.40 3.91
CA GLU A 3 6.96 -5.11 4.69
C GLU A 3 7.24 -4.06 5.77
N GLN A 4 8.43 -4.10 6.36
CA GLN A 4 8.80 -3.11 7.36
C GLN A 4 8.84 -1.69 6.77
N ASP A 5 9.27 -1.56 5.53
CA ASP A 5 9.25 -0.27 4.86
C ASP A 5 7.85 0.32 4.80
N LEU A 6 6.86 -0.52 4.52
CA LEU A 6 5.46 -0.09 4.47
C LEU A 6 4.97 0.36 5.84
N LYS A 7 5.33 -0.39 6.87
CA LYS A 7 4.96 -0.02 8.25
C LYS A 7 5.60 1.31 8.64
N ASP A 8 6.86 1.50 8.28
CA ASP A 8 7.59 2.73 8.60
C ASP A 8 6.97 3.94 7.90
N LEU A 9 6.38 3.73 6.73
CA LEU A 9 5.71 4.78 5.99
C LEU A 9 4.24 4.94 6.36
N ARG A 10 3.81 4.27 7.44
CA ARG A 10 2.48 4.39 8.04
C ARG A 10 1.37 3.77 7.20
N PHE A 11 1.71 2.79 6.38
CA PHE A 11 0.68 2.01 5.69
C PHE A 11 -0.06 1.15 6.70
N GLU A 12 -1.35 1.06 6.51
CA GLU A 12 -2.23 0.30 7.39
C GLU A 12 -2.40 -1.11 6.85
N LYS A 13 -2.27 -2.09 7.75
CA LYS A 13 -2.44 -3.49 7.39
C LYS A 13 -3.91 -3.86 7.42
N VAL A 14 -4.40 -4.43 6.34
CA VAL A 14 -5.78 -4.91 6.24
C VAL A 14 -5.74 -6.43 6.16
N ASN A 15 -6.39 -7.09 7.12
CA ASN A 15 -6.46 -8.55 7.17
C ASN A 15 -7.78 -9.02 6.58
N VAL A 16 -7.69 -10.03 5.71
CA VAL A 16 -8.86 -10.65 5.10
C VAL A 16 -8.91 -12.10 5.57
N SER A 17 -9.96 -12.47 6.28
CA SER A 17 -10.12 -13.80 6.84
C SER A 17 -10.49 -14.81 5.74
N GLU A 18 -10.37 -16.10 6.07
CA GLU A 18 -10.77 -17.17 5.17
C GLU A 18 -12.25 -17.05 4.79
N GLU A 19 -13.08 -16.67 5.76
CA GLU A 19 -14.51 -16.49 5.51
C GLU A 19 -14.79 -15.39 4.51
N GLN A 20 -14.05 -14.29 4.60
CA GLN A 20 -14.23 -13.15 3.70
C GLN A 20 -13.70 -13.42 2.30
N SER A 21 -12.57 -14.10 2.21
CA SER A 21 -11.94 -14.36 0.92
C SER A 21 -12.54 -15.55 0.19
N GLY A 22 -13.13 -16.47 0.92
CA GLY A 22 -13.62 -17.74 0.35
C GLY A 22 -12.48 -18.72 0.09
N ASP A 23 -11.29 -18.42 0.54
CA ASP A 23 -10.10 -19.23 0.36
C ASP A 23 -9.19 -18.99 1.58
N ASN A 24 -7.87 -19.00 1.39
CA ASN A 24 -6.94 -18.77 2.49
C ASN A 24 -6.98 -17.32 2.96
N ALA A 25 -6.74 -17.12 4.24
CA ALA A 25 -6.60 -15.78 4.78
C ALA A 25 -5.36 -15.10 4.18
N TYR A 26 -5.44 -13.80 3.99
CA TYR A 26 -4.31 -13.01 3.53
C TYR A 26 -4.41 -11.59 4.07
N TYR A 27 -3.40 -10.77 3.80
CA TYR A 27 -3.41 -9.38 4.19
C TYR A 27 -2.72 -8.54 3.12
N TYR A 28 -2.96 -7.24 3.19
CA TYR A 28 -2.31 -6.27 2.31
C TYR A 28 -2.18 -4.95 3.05
N TYR A 29 -1.50 -4.00 2.44
CA TYR A 29 -1.28 -2.68 3.03
C TYR A 29 -1.92 -1.61 2.19
N VAL A 30 -2.46 -0.59 2.85
CA VAL A 30 -3.14 0.50 2.17
C VAL A 30 -2.77 1.82 2.84
N TYR A 31 -2.71 2.87 2.07
CA TYR A 31 -2.51 4.23 2.55
C TYR A 31 -3.45 5.15 1.81
N ASP A 32 -4.41 5.72 2.53
CA ASP A 32 -5.40 6.62 1.96
C ASP A 32 -4.99 8.06 2.23
N ILE A 33 -5.00 8.87 1.19
CA ILE A 33 -4.72 10.30 1.33
C ILE A 33 -5.67 11.07 0.42
N GLY A 34 -6.56 11.86 1.03
CA GLY A 34 -7.62 12.50 0.28
C GLY A 34 -8.51 11.46 -0.36
N TYR A 35 -8.69 11.56 -1.66
CA TYR A 35 -9.46 10.58 -2.44
C TYR A 35 -8.57 9.54 -3.10
N LEU A 36 -7.28 9.57 -2.81
CA LEU A 36 -6.30 8.70 -3.43
C LEU A 36 -5.97 7.55 -2.51
N SER A 37 -5.90 6.36 -3.05
CA SER A 37 -5.50 5.18 -2.27
C SER A 37 -4.28 4.54 -2.91
N LEU A 38 -3.27 4.28 -2.08
CA LEU A 38 -2.10 3.50 -2.45
C LEU A 38 -2.26 2.12 -1.83
N ILE A 39 -2.06 1.08 -2.61
CA ILE A 39 -2.35 -0.27 -2.16
C ILE A 39 -1.24 -1.22 -2.57
N SER A 40 -0.92 -2.18 -1.69
CA SER A 40 0.03 -3.23 -2.02
C SER A 40 -0.68 -4.42 -2.64
N ASP A 41 0.11 -5.34 -3.19
CA ASP A 41 -0.42 -6.64 -3.56
C ASP A 41 -0.75 -7.42 -2.29
N THR A 42 -1.45 -8.52 -2.44
CA THR A 42 -1.83 -9.36 -1.30
C THR A 42 -0.64 -10.22 -0.85
N SER A 43 -0.61 -10.53 0.44
CA SER A 43 0.51 -11.25 1.04
C SER A 43 0.78 -12.60 0.38
N ASP A 44 -0.26 -13.26 -0.10
CA ASP A 44 -0.12 -14.57 -0.75
C ASP A 44 0.50 -14.48 -2.14
N ASN A 45 0.54 -13.29 -2.74
CA ASN A 45 1.17 -13.06 -4.01
C ASN A 45 2.60 -12.53 -3.89
N ILE A 46 3.02 -12.16 -2.69
CA ILE A 46 4.36 -11.59 -2.48
C ILE A 46 5.39 -12.71 -2.51
N LYS A 47 6.44 -12.52 -3.28
CA LYS A 47 7.53 -13.48 -3.40
C LYS A 47 8.82 -12.85 -2.91
N LYS A 48 9.58 -13.57 -2.09
CA LYS A 48 10.89 -13.12 -1.61
C LYS A 48 10.82 -11.76 -0.90
N ASN A 49 9.72 -11.52 -0.18
CA ASN A 49 9.54 -10.28 0.58
C ASN A 49 9.68 -9.02 -0.29
N LYS A 50 9.29 -9.11 -1.56
CA LYS A 50 9.35 -7.99 -2.49
C LYS A 50 7.99 -7.33 -2.60
N TRP A 51 7.77 -6.34 -1.75
CA TRP A 51 6.53 -5.60 -1.74
C TRP A 51 6.60 -4.43 -2.71
N ALA A 52 5.47 -4.11 -3.32
CA ALA A 52 5.36 -2.99 -4.23
C ALA A 52 4.01 -2.32 -4.01
N ILE A 53 3.93 -1.05 -4.35
CA ILE A 53 2.73 -0.25 -4.14
C ILE A 53 2.23 0.28 -5.49
N GLN A 54 0.93 0.30 -5.65
CA GLN A 54 0.30 0.87 -6.84
C GLN A 54 -0.88 1.73 -6.41
N PHE A 55 -1.35 2.56 -7.31
CA PHE A 55 -2.59 3.29 -7.08
C PHE A 55 -3.76 2.33 -7.27
N LEU A 56 -4.77 2.46 -6.43
CA LEU A 56 -5.90 1.55 -6.44
C LEU A 56 -6.53 1.41 -7.83
N ASP A 57 -6.68 2.51 -8.53
CA ASP A 57 -7.34 2.54 -9.83
C ASP A 57 -6.37 2.51 -11.02
N TYR A 58 -5.07 2.41 -10.78
CA TYR A 58 -4.06 2.50 -11.83
C TYR A 58 -3.00 1.43 -11.63
N GLU A 59 -3.31 0.23 -12.09
CA GLU A 59 -2.43 -0.92 -11.89
C GLU A 59 -1.12 -0.83 -12.68
N ASP A 60 -1.08 0.06 -13.67
CA ASP A 60 0.11 0.26 -14.49
C ASP A 60 1.26 0.92 -13.73
N ILE A 61 0.94 1.62 -12.65
CA ILE A 61 1.96 2.33 -11.86
C ILE A 61 2.36 1.43 -10.70
N ASN A 62 3.63 1.09 -10.66
CA ASN A 62 4.15 0.14 -9.69
C ASN A 62 5.41 0.71 -9.03
N ILE A 63 5.32 1.00 -7.74
CA ILE A 63 6.40 1.60 -6.97
C ILE A 63 7.01 0.52 -6.10
N ASN A 64 8.25 0.15 -6.38
CA ASN A 64 8.91 -0.95 -5.67
C ASN A 64 10.17 -0.53 -4.92
N LYS A 65 10.50 0.77 -4.92
CA LYS A 65 11.64 1.30 -4.19
C LYS A 65 11.16 2.17 -3.04
N ARG A 66 11.72 1.94 -1.87
CA ARG A 66 11.35 2.72 -0.69
C ARG A 66 11.56 4.21 -0.89
N GLU A 67 12.67 4.60 -1.53
CA GLU A 67 12.97 6.00 -1.76
C GLU A 67 11.89 6.69 -2.58
N ASP A 68 11.43 5.99 -3.62
CA ASP A 68 10.39 6.53 -4.49
C ASP A 68 9.07 6.67 -3.74
N LEU A 69 8.72 5.66 -2.97
CA LEU A 69 7.47 5.69 -2.20
C LEU A 69 7.51 6.76 -1.12
N SER A 70 8.64 6.86 -0.42
CA SER A 70 8.80 7.87 0.61
C SER A 70 8.67 9.28 0.04
N ALA A 71 9.27 9.52 -1.12
CA ALA A 71 9.17 10.81 -1.80
C ALA A 71 7.73 11.10 -2.22
N LEU A 72 7.04 10.11 -2.77
CA LEU A 72 5.66 10.28 -3.19
C LEU A 72 4.75 10.60 -2.00
N VAL A 73 4.88 9.85 -0.92
CA VAL A 73 4.06 10.09 0.28
C VAL A 73 4.30 11.49 0.82
N LYS A 74 5.56 11.92 0.88
CA LYS A 74 5.88 13.27 1.34
C LYS A 74 5.27 14.34 0.46
N ILE A 75 5.33 14.15 -0.86
CA ILE A 75 4.75 15.10 -1.80
C ILE A 75 3.24 15.18 -1.61
N LEU A 76 2.59 14.03 -1.49
CA LEU A 76 1.15 13.99 -1.32
C LEU A 76 0.73 14.62 0.00
N GLU A 77 1.43 14.29 1.09
CA GLU A 77 1.10 14.84 2.41
C GLU A 77 1.30 16.35 2.47
N SER A 78 2.33 16.84 1.79
CA SER A 78 2.64 18.27 1.78
C SER A 78 1.64 19.08 0.98
N ASN A 79 0.96 18.45 0.04
CA ASN A 79 0.11 19.15 -0.90
C ASN A 79 -1.37 18.82 -0.75
N ILE A 80 -1.73 18.00 0.21
CA ILE A 80 -3.13 17.71 0.44
C ILE A 80 -3.79 18.91 1.12
N HIS A 81 -4.93 19.30 0.60
CA HIS A 81 -5.70 20.40 1.17
C HIS A 81 -6.80 19.82 2.04
N GLN A 82 -6.64 19.99 3.34
CA GLN A 82 -7.65 19.54 4.30
C GLN A 82 -8.90 20.36 4.10
N LYS A 83 -10.00 19.67 3.92
CA LYS A 83 -11.30 20.34 3.89
C LYS A 83 -11.76 20.55 5.31
N LEU A 84 -11.98 21.76 5.62
CA LEU A 84 -12.33 22.13 6.97
C LEU A 84 -13.79 22.52 7.07
#